data_d9dc1d87071e23967f3a028dcabf27c7
#
_entry.id   d9dc1d87071e23967f3a028dcabf27c7
#
_cell.length_a   1.000
_cell.length_b   1.000
_cell.length_c   1.000
_cell.angle_alpha   90.00
_cell.angle_beta   90.00
_cell.angle_gamma   90.00
#
_symmetry.space_group_name_H-M   'P 1'
#
loop_
_entity.id
_entity.type
_entity.pdbx_description
1 polymer ?
#
loop_
_entity_poly.entity_id
_entity_poly.type
_entity_poly.pdbx_seq_one_letter_code
_entity_poly.pdbx_strand_id
1 'polypeptide(L)'
;MLADTTFLIAFYAERLARRQGPATACLGRHRTDTFRISVVSIAEFSAGFANPLQARVFLDMFHCLRLFPEAAYEAGAIDRELIASGGRLGEADNLIAGTARYYGIPLVSNGRAFDRVRGIRRIAY
;
A
#
# COMPACT_ATOMS: atom_id res chain seq x y z
N MET A 1 -4.08 -5.20 -7.63
CA MET A 1 -2.86 -4.94 -6.85
C MET A 1 -3.16 -4.03 -5.67
N LEU A 2 -2.38 -4.09 -4.61
CA LEU A 2 -2.52 -3.25 -3.42
C LEU A 2 -1.60 -2.04 -3.54
N ALA A 3 -2.14 -0.83 -3.43
CA ALA A 3 -1.36 0.40 -3.35
C ALA A 3 -0.95 0.66 -1.89
N ASP A 4 0.33 0.93 -1.66
CA ASP A 4 0.79 1.36 -0.34
C ASP A 4 0.46 2.84 -0.07
N THR A 5 0.71 3.28 1.15
CA THR A 5 0.42 4.66 1.55
C THR A 5 1.27 5.67 0.78
N THR A 6 2.53 5.36 0.49
CA THR A 6 3.42 6.27 -0.24
C THR A 6 2.99 6.48 -1.68
N PHE A 7 2.45 5.42 -2.33
CA PHE A 7 1.84 5.54 -3.65
C PHE A 7 0.64 6.48 -3.63
N LEU A 8 -0.24 6.34 -2.62
CA LEU A 8 -1.43 7.20 -2.50
C LEU A 8 -1.05 8.66 -2.30
N ILE A 9 -0.04 8.93 -1.47
CA ILE A 9 0.50 10.28 -1.25
C ILE A 9 1.04 10.86 -2.55
N ALA A 10 1.87 10.11 -3.28
CA ALA A 10 2.43 10.55 -4.55
C ALA A 10 1.33 10.84 -5.58
N PHE A 11 0.38 9.92 -5.74
CA PHE A 11 -0.71 10.08 -6.69
C PHE A 11 -1.61 11.28 -6.34
N TYR A 12 -1.91 11.49 -5.06
CA TYR A 12 -2.66 12.66 -4.60
C TYR A 12 -1.94 13.96 -4.92
N ALA A 13 -0.63 14.04 -4.64
CA ALA A 13 0.19 15.21 -4.93
C ALA A 13 0.25 15.52 -6.43
N GLU A 14 0.38 14.49 -7.28
CA GLU A 14 0.38 14.64 -8.74
C GLU A 14 -0.96 15.19 -9.24
N ARG A 15 -2.08 14.72 -8.69
CA ARG A 15 -3.43 15.23 -9.03
C ARG A 15 -3.62 16.68 -8.62
N LEU A 16 -3.21 17.05 -7.41
CA LEU A 16 -3.28 18.45 -6.94
C LEU A 16 -2.45 19.38 -7.82
N ALA A 17 -1.26 18.95 -8.22
CA ALA A 17 -0.38 19.71 -9.10
C ALA A 17 -0.82 19.68 -10.58
N ARG A 18 -1.88 18.95 -10.93
CA ARG A 18 -2.36 18.75 -12.30
C ARG A 18 -1.24 18.33 -13.26
N ARG A 19 -0.33 17.48 -12.80
CA ARG A 19 0.80 16.98 -13.60
C ARG A 19 0.83 15.46 -13.55
N GLN A 20 1.34 14.87 -14.64
CA GLN A 20 1.66 13.46 -14.66
C GLN A 20 3.00 13.22 -13.98
N GLY A 21 3.04 12.23 -13.08
CA GLY A 21 4.24 11.77 -12.42
C GLY A 21 4.30 10.24 -12.39
N PRO A 22 5.25 9.67 -11.64
CA PRO A 22 5.46 8.22 -11.59
C PRO A 22 4.21 7.43 -11.17
N ALA A 23 3.44 7.92 -10.19
CA ALA A 23 2.24 7.24 -9.71
C ALA A 23 1.14 7.24 -10.80
N THR A 24 0.89 8.39 -11.45
CA THR A 24 -0.06 8.49 -12.57
C THR A 24 0.38 7.61 -13.74
N ALA A 25 1.69 7.60 -14.08
CA ALA A 25 2.22 6.75 -15.13
C ALA A 25 2.06 5.26 -14.80
N CYS A 26 2.21 4.86 -13.52
CA CYS A 26 1.95 3.50 -13.06
C CYS A 26 0.50 3.10 -13.28
N LEU A 27 -0.46 3.95 -12.91
CA LEU A 27 -1.88 3.70 -13.18
C LEU A 27 -2.15 3.53 -14.68
N GLY A 28 -1.53 4.35 -15.51
CA GLY A 28 -1.64 4.27 -16.98
C GLY A 28 -1.11 2.95 -17.56
N ARG A 29 0.04 2.47 -17.05
CA ARG A 29 0.60 1.16 -17.46
C ARG A 29 -0.26 -0.03 -17.03
N HIS A 30 -0.99 0.12 -15.92
CA HIS A 30 -1.81 -0.91 -15.29
C HIS A 30 -3.31 -0.61 -15.35
N ARG A 31 -3.75 0.05 -16.43
CA ARG A 31 -5.15 0.51 -16.59
C ARG A 31 -6.20 -0.59 -16.59
N THR A 32 -5.81 -1.82 -16.86
CA THR A 32 -6.68 -3.00 -16.80
C THR A 32 -6.69 -3.67 -15.43
N ASP A 33 -5.79 -3.27 -14.54
CA ASP A 33 -5.69 -3.82 -13.20
C ASP A 33 -6.53 -3.01 -12.20
N THR A 34 -7.07 -3.69 -11.20
CA THR A 34 -7.78 -3.01 -10.11
C THR A 34 -6.79 -2.62 -9.02
N PHE A 35 -6.65 -1.32 -8.79
CA PHE A 35 -5.92 -0.80 -7.64
C PHE A 35 -6.84 -0.83 -6.40
N ARG A 36 -6.32 -1.42 -5.33
CA ARG A 36 -6.98 -1.56 -4.03
C ARG A 36 -6.15 -0.91 -2.96
N ILE A 37 -6.77 -0.57 -1.85
CA ILE A 37 -6.10 0.00 -0.68
C ILE A 37 -6.41 -0.84 0.56
N SER A 38 -5.58 -0.73 1.59
CA SER A 38 -5.82 -1.34 2.89
C SER A 38 -6.44 -0.34 3.87
N VAL A 39 -7.10 -0.85 4.92
CA VAL A 39 -7.56 -0.01 6.04
C VAL A 39 -6.39 0.70 6.74
N VAL A 40 -5.21 0.08 6.72
CA VAL A 40 -3.97 0.68 7.27
C VAL A 40 -3.56 1.91 6.45
N SER A 41 -3.57 1.79 5.11
CA SER A 41 -3.28 2.93 4.22
C SER A 41 -4.31 4.05 4.36
N ILE A 42 -5.58 3.73 4.64
CA ILE A 42 -6.61 4.73 4.95
C ILE A 42 -6.21 5.50 6.22
N ALA A 43 -5.84 4.79 7.29
CA ALA A 43 -5.46 5.41 8.56
C ALA A 43 -4.25 6.34 8.40
N GLU A 44 -3.18 5.86 7.76
CA GLU A 44 -1.96 6.64 7.56
C GLU A 44 -2.20 7.85 6.64
N PHE A 45 -2.89 7.66 5.51
CA PHE A 45 -3.14 8.73 4.55
C PHE A 45 -4.03 9.82 5.15
N SER A 46 -5.13 9.43 5.82
CA SER A 46 -6.09 10.38 6.40
C SER A 46 -5.49 11.19 7.55
N ALA A 47 -4.52 10.65 8.28
CA ALA A 47 -3.83 11.36 9.37
C ALA A 47 -3.08 12.61 8.88
N GLY A 48 -2.73 12.70 7.60
CA GLY A 48 -2.07 13.87 6.99
C GLY A 48 -3.01 15.04 6.64
N PHE A 49 -4.32 14.92 6.91
CA PHE A 49 -5.31 15.94 6.52
C PHE A 49 -5.94 16.62 7.74
N ALA A 50 -5.96 17.95 7.72
CA ALA A 50 -6.71 18.73 8.70
C ALA A 50 -8.23 18.56 8.53
N ASN A 51 -8.69 18.40 7.29
CA ASN A 51 -10.08 18.09 6.96
C ASN A 51 -10.19 16.63 6.49
N PRO A 52 -10.75 15.72 7.29
CA PRO A 52 -10.85 14.29 6.94
C PRO A 52 -11.72 14.01 5.71
N LEU A 53 -12.62 14.93 5.35
CA LEU A 53 -13.46 14.77 4.16
C LEU A 53 -12.63 14.80 2.86
N GLN A 54 -11.53 15.56 2.81
CA GLN A 54 -10.65 15.62 1.65
C GLN A 54 -9.97 14.26 1.41
N ALA A 55 -9.47 13.64 2.47
CA ALA A 55 -8.90 12.30 2.38
C ALA A 55 -9.94 11.27 1.92
N ARG A 56 -11.14 11.32 2.50
CA ARG A 56 -12.22 10.39 2.17
C ARG A 56 -12.62 10.47 0.71
N VAL A 57 -12.89 11.67 0.17
CA VAL A 57 -13.26 11.88 -1.23
C VAL A 57 -12.20 11.30 -2.19
N PHE A 58 -10.92 11.45 -1.85
CA PHE A 58 -9.85 10.87 -2.64
C PHE A 58 -9.79 9.34 -2.53
N LEU A 59 -9.88 8.81 -1.31
CA LEU A 59 -9.76 7.36 -1.06
C LEU A 59 -10.97 6.57 -1.56
N ASP A 60 -12.15 7.19 -1.66
CA ASP A 60 -13.37 6.56 -2.21
C ASP A 60 -13.24 6.18 -3.69
N MET A 61 -12.18 6.64 -4.39
CA MET A 61 -11.86 6.16 -5.74
C MET A 61 -11.29 4.74 -5.76
N PHE A 62 -10.89 4.20 -4.62
CA PHE A 62 -10.24 2.90 -4.52
C PHE A 62 -11.12 1.91 -3.77
N HIS A 63 -11.05 0.65 -4.18
CA HIS A 63 -11.68 -0.43 -3.42
C HIS A 63 -10.83 -0.76 -2.19
N CYS A 64 -11.39 -0.59 -0.98
CA CYS A 64 -10.71 -0.94 0.27
C CYS A 64 -10.85 -2.44 0.55
N LEU A 65 -9.72 -3.10 0.79
CA LEU A 65 -9.67 -4.49 1.27
C LEU A 65 -9.91 -4.53 2.78
N ARG A 66 -10.70 -5.50 3.22
CA ARG A 66 -10.90 -5.75 4.64
C ARG A 66 -9.64 -6.33 5.27
N LEU A 67 -9.32 -5.89 6.48
CA LEU A 67 -8.28 -6.49 7.29
C LEU A 67 -8.90 -7.64 8.12
N PHE A 68 -8.70 -8.87 7.66
CA PHE A 68 -9.10 -10.05 8.40
C PHE A 68 -8.00 -10.44 9.40
N PRO A 69 -8.35 -11.17 10.50
CA PRO A 69 -7.35 -11.67 11.44
C PRO A 69 -6.22 -12.47 10.76
N GLU A 70 -6.54 -13.21 9.71
CA GLU A 70 -5.57 -13.99 8.94
C GLU A 70 -4.50 -13.11 8.28
N ALA A 71 -4.86 -11.92 7.79
CA ALA A 71 -3.89 -10.97 7.26
C ALA A 71 -2.96 -10.42 8.36
N ALA A 72 -3.45 -10.25 9.59
CA ALA A 72 -2.63 -9.88 10.73
C ALA A 72 -1.68 -11.01 11.15
N TYR A 73 -2.12 -12.27 11.09
CA TYR A 73 -1.22 -13.42 11.29
C TYR A 73 -0.12 -13.49 10.23
N GLU A 74 -0.45 -13.21 8.97
CA GLU A 74 0.55 -13.07 7.90
C GLU A 74 1.56 -11.98 8.20
N ALA A 75 1.12 -10.81 8.69
CA ALA A 75 2.03 -9.73 9.09
C ALA A 75 2.97 -10.17 10.22
N GLY A 76 2.47 -10.90 11.21
CA GLY A 76 3.29 -11.46 12.29
C GLY A 76 4.30 -12.51 11.78
N ALA A 77 3.94 -13.33 10.80
CA ALA A 77 4.85 -14.27 10.16
C ALA A 77 5.96 -13.53 9.39
N ILE A 78 5.60 -12.49 8.63
CA ILE A 78 6.57 -11.62 7.91
C ILE A 78 7.57 -11.00 8.88
N ASP A 79 7.11 -10.45 10.01
CA ASP A 79 8.00 -9.84 11.00
C ASP A 79 9.03 -10.87 11.54
N ARG A 80 8.57 -12.08 11.90
CA ARG A 80 9.48 -13.16 12.34
C ARG A 80 10.47 -13.56 11.25
N GLU A 81 10.03 -13.69 10.00
CA GLU A 81 10.88 -14.05 8.86
C GLU A 81 11.96 -12.98 8.62
N LEU A 82 11.58 -11.70 8.69
CA LEU A 82 12.50 -10.59 8.49
C LEU A 82 13.49 -10.46 9.65
N ILE A 83 13.05 -10.59 10.90
CA ILE A 83 13.95 -10.58 12.07
C ILE A 83 14.98 -11.69 11.94
N ALA A 84 14.59 -12.90 11.56
CA ALA A 84 15.50 -14.02 11.34
C ALA A 84 16.55 -13.76 10.25
N SER A 85 16.25 -12.88 9.28
CA SER A 85 17.16 -12.45 8.21
C SER A 85 17.85 -11.09 8.48
N GLY A 86 17.75 -10.57 9.71
CA GLY A 86 18.43 -9.34 10.13
C GLY A 86 17.75 -8.05 9.67
N GLY A 87 16.42 -8.07 9.47
CA GLY A 87 15.67 -6.89 9.04
C GLY A 87 14.32 -6.74 9.73
N ARG A 88 13.66 -5.63 9.47
CA ARG A 88 12.31 -5.32 9.91
C ARG A 88 11.62 -4.39 8.94
N LEU A 89 10.29 -4.43 8.91
CA LEU A 89 9.42 -3.37 8.41
C LEU A 89 8.88 -2.56 9.60
N GLY A 90 8.39 -1.35 9.33
CA GLY A 90 7.53 -0.64 10.28
C GLY A 90 6.20 -1.38 10.48
N GLU A 91 5.49 -1.10 11.58
CA GLU A 91 4.24 -1.80 11.92
C GLU A 91 3.17 -1.67 10.83
N ALA A 92 2.98 -0.46 10.29
CA ALA A 92 2.05 -0.21 9.21
C ALA A 92 2.45 -0.97 7.93
N ASP A 93 3.72 -0.87 7.52
CA ASP A 93 4.24 -1.59 6.35
C ASP A 93 4.09 -3.10 6.49
N ASN A 94 4.28 -3.61 7.70
CA ASN A 94 4.11 -5.03 8.00
C ASN A 94 2.66 -5.50 7.80
N LEU A 95 1.69 -4.71 8.27
CA LEU A 95 0.26 -4.99 8.06
C LEU A 95 -0.15 -4.84 6.58
N ILE A 96 0.41 -3.88 5.86
CA ILE A 96 0.20 -3.72 4.41
C ILE A 96 0.76 -4.94 3.68
N ALA A 97 1.98 -5.38 4.01
CA ALA A 97 2.59 -6.58 3.43
C ALA A 97 1.78 -7.84 3.76
N GLY A 98 1.33 -7.99 5.01
CA GLY A 98 0.45 -9.08 5.45
C GLY A 98 -0.86 -9.11 4.67
N THR A 99 -1.45 -7.95 4.42
CA THR A 99 -2.66 -7.82 3.59
C THR A 99 -2.38 -8.28 2.15
N ALA A 100 -1.29 -7.79 1.53
CA ALA A 100 -0.92 -8.19 0.17
C ALA A 100 -0.69 -9.71 0.06
N ARG A 101 0.01 -10.31 1.03
CA ARG A 101 0.29 -11.75 1.07
C ARG A 101 -0.98 -12.58 1.29
N TYR A 102 -1.85 -12.16 2.21
CA TYR A 102 -3.12 -12.82 2.47
C TYR A 102 -4.03 -12.86 1.24
N TYR A 103 -4.13 -11.75 0.53
CA TYR A 103 -4.95 -11.68 -0.69
C TYR A 103 -4.25 -12.21 -1.94
N GLY A 104 -2.97 -12.58 -1.85
CA GLY A 104 -2.20 -13.10 -2.99
C GLY A 104 -2.04 -12.09 -4.13
N ILE A 105 -1.95 -10.79 -3.82
CA ILE A 105 -1.90 -9.72 -4.83
C ILE A 105 -0.59 -8.94 -4.76
N PRO A 106 -0.11 -8.38 -5.90
CA PRO A 106 1.08 -7.56 -5.91
C PRO A 106 0.91 -6.28 -5.09
N LEU A 107 2.02 -5.80 -4.51
CA LEU A 107 2.11 -4.54 -3.79
C LEU A 107 2.76 -3.47 -4.66
N VAL A 108 2.07 -2.35 -4.88
CA VAL A 108 2.61 -1.18 -5.58
C VAL A 108 3.26 -0.25 -4.55
N SER A 109 4.58 -0.18 -4.58
CA SER A 109 5.37 0.57 -3.61
C SER A 109 6.78 0.88 -4.14
N ASN A 110 7.32 2.04 -3.79
CA ASN A 110 8.74 2.37 -3.98
C ASN A 110 9.62 1.94 -2.80
N GLY A 111 9.03 1.43 -1.72
CA GLY A 111 9.75 0.92 -0.54
C GLY A 111 10.50 -0.38 -0.82
N ARG A 112 11.82 -0.30 -1.05
CA ARG A 112 12.66 -1.47 -1.35
C ARG A 112 12.70 -2.52 -0.23
N ALA A 113 12.34 -2.15 1.00
CA ALA A 113 12.27 -3.09 2.11
C ALA A 113 11.28 -4.23 1.85
N PHE A 114 10.22 -3.99 1.06
CA PHE A 114 9.25 -5.01 0.67
C PHE A 114 9.83 -6.10 -0.25
N ASP A 115 10.95 -5.86 -0.94
CA ASP A 115 11.63 -6.88 -1.76
C ASP A 115 12.16 -8.05 -0.93
N ARG A 116 12.30 -7.84 0.39
CA ARG A 116 12.76 -8.86 1.34
C ARG A 116 11.62 -9.76 1.86
N VAL A 117 10.38 -9.40 1.57
CA VAL A 117 9.19 -10.13 2.04
C VAL A 117 8.87 -11.26 1.08
N ARG A 118 8.97 -12.48 1.57
CA ARG A 118 8.61 -13.67 0.79
C ARG A 118 7.11 -13.70 0.51
N GLY A 119 6.74 -14.18 -0.68
CA GLY A 119 5.34 -14.40 -1.06
C GLY A 119 4.59 -13.15 -1.51
N ILE A 120 5.25 -11.98 -1.61
CA ILE A 120 4.69 -10.81 -2.28
C ILE A 120 5.58 -10.38 -3.45
N ARG A 121 4.97 -9.81 -4.48
CA ARG A 121 5.65 -9.19 -5.61
C ARG A 121 5.47 -7.67 -5.51
N ARG A 122 6.56 -6.94 -5.32
CA ARG A 122 6.52 -5.47 -5.37
C ARG A 122 6.57 -4.98 -6.82
N ILE A 123 5.76 -3.98 -7.12
CA ILE A 123 5.75 -3.22 -8.37
C ILE A 123 6.18 -1.80 -8.03
N ALA A 124 7.33 -1.38 -8.54
CA ALA A 124 7.81 -0.01 -8.39
C ALA A 124 7.05 0.94 -9.34
N TYR A 125 6.94 2.21 -8.95
CA TYR A 125 6.28 3.25 -9.75
C TYR A 125 7.14 4.52 -9.89
#